data_c0fa419d3f670325b8f7f339ada413fa
#
_entry.id   c0fa419d3f670325b8f7f339ada413fa
#
_cell.length_a   1.000
_cell.length_b   1.000
_cell.length_c   1.000
_cell.angle_alpha   90.00
_cell.angle_beta   90.00
_cell.angle_gamma   90.00
#
_symmetry.space_group_name_H-M   'P 1'
#
loop_
_entity.id
_entity.type
_entity.pdbx_description
1 polymer ?
#
loop_
_entity_poly.entity_id
_entity_poly.type
_entity_poly.pdbx_seq_one_letter_code
_entity_poly.pdbx_strand_id
1 'polypeptide(L)'
;MAELDVSIVAVERRIWSGKATFLFTRTTSGEIGILPHHIPLVAQLVDDAMVRVEREGEDDLRIAVDGGYLSVTEAGVTILAESAEFESEIDADRARADAASEDPRIAARGRARLRALGQLD
;
A
#
# COMPACT_ATOMS: atom_id res chain seq x y z
N MET A 1 24.07 1.08 0.81
CA MET A 1 23.09 1.93 1.51
C MET A 1 22.17 1.09 2.36
N ALA A 2 21.66 1.68 3.44
CA ALA A 2 20.69 1.00 4.26
C ALA A 2 19.37 0.81 3.50
N GLU A 3 18.79 -0.37 3.63
CA GLU A 3 17.55 -0.72 2.95
C GLU A 3 16.57 -1.38 3.91
N LEU A 4 15.29 -1.29 3.57
CA LEU A 4 14.22 -2.01 4.24
C LEU A 4 13.99 -3.35 3.54
N ASP A 5 13.78 -4.41 4.30
CA ASP A 5 13.17 -5.62 3.77
C ASP A 5 11.66 -5.44 3.83
N VAL A 6 10.99 -5.50 2.69
CA VAL A 6 9.55 -5.27 2.60
C VAL A 6 8.85 -6.50 2.08
N SER A 7 7.75 -6.86 2.72
CA SER A 7 6.88 -7.94 2.28
C SER A 7 5.44 -7.43 2.24
N ILE A 8 4.77 -7.62 1.11
CA ILE A 8 3.36 -7.26 0.95
C ILE A 8 2.59 -8.53 0.65
N VAL A 9 1.66 -8.87 1.56
CA VAL A 9 0.91 -10.12 1.53
C VAL A 9 -0.58 -9.80 1.53
N ALA A 10 -1.30 -10.37 0.58
CA ALA A 10 -2.77 -10.38 0.60
C ALA A 10 -3.24 -11.75 1.06
N VAL A 11 -4.51 -11.84 1.46
CA VAL A 11 -5.07 -13.07 2.01
C VAL A 11 -4.84 -14.28 1.10
N GLU A 12 -4.94 -14.08 -0.21
CA GLU A 12 -4.88 -15.20 -1.16
C GLU A 12 -3.50 -15.45 -1.75
N ARG A 13 -2.58 -14.47 -1.66
CA ARG A 13 -1.25 -14.60 -2.29
C ARG A 13 -0.25 -13.61 -1.73
N ARG A 14 1.04 -13.95 -1.85
CA ARG A 14 2.10 -12.98 -1.63
C ARG A 14 2.17 -12.07 -2.87
N ILE A 15 2.02 -10.77 -2.65
CA ILE A 15 2.00 -9.81 -3.73
C ILE A 15 3.42 -9.44 -4.15
N TRP A 16 4.28 -9.12 -3.19
CA TRP A 16 5.63 -8.67 -3.47
C TRP A 16 6.52 -8.79 -2.24
N SER A 17 7.79 -9.01 -2.50
CA SER A 17 8.82 -9.03 -1.46
C SER A 17 10.12 -8.52 -2.08
N GLY A 18 10.82 -7.65 -1.38
CA GLY A 18 12.08 -7.10 -1.87
C GLY A 18 12.66 -6.02 -0.99
N LYS A 19 13.68 -5.34 -1.50
CA LYS A 19 14.39 -4.27 -0.81
C LYS A 19 13.82 -2.92 -1.22
N ALA A 20 13.76 -1.99 -0.26
CA ALA A 20 13.29 -0.64 -0.49
C ALA A 20 14.13 0.37 0.29
N THR A 21 14.15 1.60 -0.18
CA THR A 21 14.79 2.71 0.54
C THR A 21 13.79 3.50 1.36
N PHE A 22 12.49 3.40 1.01
CA PHE A 22 11.43 4.11 1.69
C PHE A 22 10.09 3.45 1.39
N LEU A 23 9.18 3.45 2.37
CA LEU A 23 7.80 3.01 2.18
C LEU A 23 6.87 4.07 2.73
N PHE A 24 5.86 4.44 1.95
CA PHE A 24 4.83 5.38 2.34
C PHE A 24 3.46 4.71 2.29
N THR A 25 2.63 4.97 3.30
CA THR A 25 1.24 4.54 3.28
C THR A 25 0.41 5.44 4.20
N ARG A 26 -0.83 5.06 4.41
CA ARG A 26 -1.77 5.82 5.23
C ARG A 26 -2.43 4.91 6.24
N THR A 27 -2.26 5.25 7.50
CA THR A 27 -2.85 4.51 8.63
C THR A 27 -4.07 5.25 9.16
N THR A 28 -4.79 4.61 10.08
CA THR A 28 -5.92 5.25 10.76
C THR A 28 -5.49 6.44 11.62
N SER A 29 -4.19 6.55 11.93
CA SER A 29 -3.62 7.69 12.65
C SER A 29 -3.04 8.77 11.74
N GLY A 30 -3.05 8.55 10.42
CA GLY A 30 -2.54 9.48 9.42
C GLY A 30 -1.52 8.86 8.51
N GLU A 31 -0.94 9.71 7.66
CA GLU A 31 0.12 9.29 6.73
C GLU A 31 1.39 8.94 7.48
N ILE A 32 2.11 7.93 6.98
CA ILE A 32 3.36 7.49 7.59
C ILE A 32 4.39 7.15 6.52
N GLY A 33 5.63 7.55 6.76
CA GLY A 33 6.79 7.17 5.96
C GLY A 33 7.73 6.34 6.79
N ILE A 34 8.22 5.24 6.23
CA ILE A 34 9.12 4.31 6.88
C ILE A 34 10.48 4.35 6.20
N LEU A 35 11.48 4.79 6.94
CA LEU A 35 12.89 4.73 6.52
C LEU A 35 13.57 3.52 7.16
N PRO A 36 14.73 3.08 6.64
CA PRO A 36 15.51 2.05 7.30
C PRO A 36 15.76 2.40 8.78
N HIS A 37 15.75 1.39 9.64
CA HIS A 37 15.93 1.53 11.09
C HIS A 37 14.76 2.24 11.81
N HIS A 38 13.59 2.29 11.18
CA HIS A 38 12.39 2.82 11.85
C HIS A 38 12.09 2.00 13.10
N ILE A 39 11.64 2.68 14.16
CA ILE A 39 11.26 2.00 15.40
C ILE A 39 10.10 1.02 15.15
N PRO A 40 10.05 -0.09 15.89
CA PRO A 40 8.95 -1.05 15.73
C PRO A 40 7.59 -0.43 15.98
N LEU A 41 6.62 -0.80 15.14
CA LEU A 41 5.24 -0.39 15.33
C LEU A 41 4.29 -1.35 14.61
N VAL A 42 3.03 -1.35 15.03
CA VAL A 42 1.93 -2.00 14.32
C VAL A 42 0.82 -0.96 14.18
N ALA A 43 0.29 -0.80 12.97
CA ALA A 43 -0.76 0.16 12.71
C ALA A 43 -1.79 -0.41 11.74
N GLN A 44 -3.04 0.00 11.90
CA GLN A 44 -4.10 -0.36 10.98
C GLN A 44 -4.09 0.60 9.80
N LEU A 45 -4.20 0.06 8.58
CA LEU A 45 -4.32 0.87 7.37
C LEU A 45 -5.76 1.37 7.21
N VAL A 46 -5.91 2.54 6.57
CA VAL A 46 -7.25 3.01 6.19
C VAL A 46 -7.81 2.10 5.08
N ASP A 47 -9.13 2.12 4.92
CA ASP A 47 -9.82 1.25 3.94
C ASP A 47 -9.46 1.56 2.49
N ASP A 48 -9.05 2.78 2.21
CA ASP A 48 -8.71 3.25 0.87
C ASP A 48 -7.21 3.54 0.72
N ALA A 49 -6.37 2.72 1.37
CA ALA A 49 -4.93 2.93 1.38
C ALA A 49 -4.26 2.56 0.07
N MET A 50 -3.18 3.27 -0.19
CA MET A 50 -2.21 2.96 -1.23
C MET A 50 -0.84 2.85 -0.56
N VAL A 51 -0.03 1.90 -1.01
CA VAL A 51 1.35 1.74 -0.53
C VAL A 51 2.29 2.14 -1.67
N ARG A 52 3.21 3.04 -1.37
CA ARG A 52 4.26 3.41 -2.32
C ARG A 52 5.59 2.91 -1.78
N VAL A 53 6.28 2.12 -2.59
CA VAL A 53 7.59 1.56 -2.25
C VAL A 53 8.63 2.20 -3.16
N GLU A 54 9.58 2.92 -2.57
CA GLU A 54 10.68 3.52 -3.33
C GLU A 54 11.89 2.60 -3.29
N ARG A 55 12.47 2.35 -4.45
CA ARG A 55 13.59 1.42 -4.60
C ARG A 55 14.75 2.13 -5.27
N GLU A 56 15.97 1.74 -4.88
CA GLU A 56 17.16 2.30 -5.48
C GLU A 56 17.31 1.82 -6.94
N GLY A 57 17.44 2.76 -7.85
CA GLY A 57 17.69 2.45 -9.26
C GLY A 57 16.51 1.90 -10.03
N GLU A 58 15.32 1.86 -9.44
CA GLU A 58 14.10 1.34 -10.09
C GLU A 58 12.94 2.31 -9.85
N ASP A 59 11.91 2.18 -10.67
CA ASP A 59 10.69 2.96 -10.49
C ASP A 59 9.99 2.59 -9.18
N ASP A 60 9.26 3.55 -8.61
CA ASP A 60 8.44 3.29 -7.45
C ASP A 60 7.38 2.25 -7.76
N LEU A 61 7.12 1.39 -6.78
CA LEU A 61 5.94 0.52 -6.83
C LEU A 61 4.79 1.23 -6.15
N ARG A 62 3.62 1.20 -6.78
CA ARG A 62 2.37 1.71 -6.19
C ARG A 62 1.35 0.60 -6.20
N ILE A 63 0.78 0.35 -5.05
CA ILE A 63 -0.08 -0.79 -4.81
C ILE A 63 -1.32 -0.31 -4.07
N ALA A 64 -2.50 -0.57 -4.65
CA ALA A 64 -3.76 -0.34 -3.96
C ALA A 64 -4.00 -1.48 -3.00
N VAL A 65 -4.31 -1.18 -1.74
CA VAL A 65 -4.58 -2.20 -0.73
C VAL A 65 -5.96 -1.97 -0.13
N ASP A 66 -6.64 -3.07 0.16
CA ASP A 66 -7.98 -3.05 0.75
C ASP A 66 -7.85 -3.47 2.21
N GLY A 67 -7.88 -2.48 3.10
CA GLY A 67 -7.75 -2.71 4.54
C GLY A 67 -6.43 -3.36 4.93
N GLY A 68 -6.30 -3.69 6.19
CA GLY A 68 -5.16 -4.46 6.69
C GLY A 68 -4.28 -3.74 7.68
N TYR A 69 -3.06 -4.25 7.81
CA TYR A 69 -2.14 -3.79 8.85
C TYR A 69 -0.73 -3.58 8.31
N LEU A 70 -0.04 -2.64 8.92
CA LEU A 70 1.38 -2.38 8.73
C LEU A 70 2.11 -2.86 9.98
N SER A 71 3.16 -3.64 9.80
CA SER A 71 4.03 -4.09 10.89
C SER A 71 5.46 -3.72 10.58
N VAL A 72 6.11 -3.01 11.48
CA VAL A 72 7.54 -2.67 11.38
C VAL A 72 8.27 -3.35 12.53
N THR A 73 9.29 -4.13 12.19
CA THR A 73 10.15 -4.81 13.15
C THR A 73 11.61 -4.63 12.74
N GLU A 74 12.53 -5.14 13.53
CA GLU A 74 13.96 -5.15 13.15
C GLU A 74 14.20 -5.96 11.88
N ALA A 75 13.36 -6.97 11.63
CA ALA A 75 13.48 -7.82 10.43
C ALA A 75 12.99 -7.12 9.16
N GLY A 76 12.18 -6.08 9.29
CA GLY A 76 11.66 -5.35 8.13
C GLY A 76 10.23 -4.90 8.29
N VAL A 77 9.60 -4.62 7.16
CA VAL A 77 8.24 -4.09 7.08
C VAL A 77 7.34 -5.10 6.39
N THR A 78 6.20 -5.38 7.00
CA THR A 78 5.17 -6.24 6.40
C THR A 78 3.86 -5.49 6.27
N ILE A 79 3.27 -5.55 5.09
CA ILE A 79 1.89 -5.11 4.86
C ILE A 79 1.04 -6.38 4.69
N LEU A 80 0.01 -6.51 5.51
CA LEU A 80 -0.96 -7.59 5.39
C LEU A 80 -2.31 -6.99 5.04
N ALA A 81 -2.86 -7.34 3.90
CA ALA A 81 -4.10 -6.76 3.37
C ALA A 81 -5.11 -7.84 2.99
N GLU A 82 -6.37 -7.46 2.90
CA GLU A 82 -7.43 -8.33 2.36
C GLU A 82 -7.15 -8.62 0.89
N SER A 83 -6.90 -7.56 0.12
CA SER A 83 -6.51 -7.67 -1.28
C SER A 83 -5.53 -6.56 -1.62
N ALA A 84 -4.76 -6.80 -2.67
CA ALA A 84 -3.79 -5.82 -3.14
C ALA A 84 -3.65 -5.94 -4.67
N GLU A 85 -3.40 -4.79 -5.30
CA GLU A 85 -3.32 -4.70 -6.75
C GLU A 85 -2.26 -3.69 -7.14
N PHE A 86 -1.33 -4.09 -8.02
CA PHE A 86 -0.32 -3.17 -8.56
C PHE A 86 -0.97 -2.15 -9.49
N GLU A 87 -0.40 -0.95 -9.58
CA GLU A 87 -0.92 0.07 -10.50
C GLU A 87 -1.00 -0.43 -11.94
N SER A 88 -0.07 -1.29 -12.36
CA SER A 88 -0.07 -1.87 -13.72
C SER A 88 -1.25 -2.81 -13.98
N GLU A 89 -1.90 -3.32 -12.94
CA GLU A 89 -3.05 -4.22 -13.05
C GLU A 89 -4.38 -3.47 -12.98
N ILE A 90 -4.37 -2.18 -12.62
CA ILE A 90 -5.58 -1.42 -12.33
C ILE A 90 -6.24 -0.91 -13.61
N ASP A 91 -7.54 -1.16 -13.74
CA ASP A 91 -8.39 -0.56 -14.76
C ASP A 91 -8.90 0.78 -14.23
N ALA A 92 -8.42 1.88 -14.80
CA ALA A 92 -8.74 3.22 -14.35
C ALA A 92 -10.23 3.56 -14.47
N ASP A 93 -10.88 3.15 -15.55
CA ASP A 93 -12.31 3.44 -15.76
C ASP A 93 -13.15 2.73 -14.70
N ARG A 94 -12.84 1.47 -14.42
CA ARG A 94 -13.51 0.71 -13.38
C ARG A 94 -13.26 1.30 -12.00
N ALA A 95 -12.03 1.74 -11.73
CA ALA A 95 -11.69 2.38 -10.46
C ALA A 95 -12.51 3.66 -10.24
N ARG A 96 -12.68 4.46 -11.28
CA ARG A 96 -13.51 5.66 -11.19
C ARG A 96 -14.98 5.33 -10.94
N ALA A 97 -15.49 4.32 -11.62
CA ALA A 97 -16.88 3.86 -11.40
C ALA A 97 -17.06 3.35 -9.97
N ASP A 98 -16.12 2.56 -9.48
CA ASP A 98 -16.18 2.02 -8.12
C ASP A 98 -16.09 3.13 -7.07
N ALA A 99 -15.24 4.14 -7.28
CA ALA A 99 -15.12 5.27 -6.36
C ALA A 99 -16.41 6.08 -6.23
N ALA A 100 -17.26 6.04 -7.25
CA ALA A 100 -18.57 6.69 -7.24
C ALA A 100 -19.69 5.81 -6.67
N SER A 101 -19.40 4.58 -6.26
CA SER A 101 -20.38 3.65 -5.74
C SER A 101 -21.00 4.15 -4.43
N GLU A 102 -22.28 3.82 -4.22
CA GLU A 102 -22.95 4.08 -2.95
C GLU A 102 -22.51 3.11 -1.84
N ASP A 103 -21.93 1.96 -2.22
CA ASP A 103 -21.37 1.00 -1.27
C ASP A 103 -20.02 1.52 -0.76
N PRO A 104 -19.88 1.80 0.56
CA PRO A 104 -18.65 2.37 1.10
C PRO A 104 -17.40 1.51 0.85
N ARG A 105 -17.53 0.19 0.84
CA ARG A 105 -16.39 -0.71 0.62
C ARG A 105 -15.93 -0.64 -0.84
N ILE A 106 -16.87 -0.65 -1.77
CA ILE A 106 -16.55 -0.55 -3.20
C ILE A 106 -15.95 0.83 -3.49
N ALA A 107 -16.52 1.88 -2.92
CA ALA A 107 -16.01 3.25 -3.09
C ALA A 107 -14.58 3.37 -2.55
N ALA A 108 -14.28 2.80 -1.38
CA ALA A 108 -12.94 2.81 -0.81
C ALA A 108 -11.93 2.10 -1.70
N ARG A 109 -12.29 0.94 -2.24
CA ARG A 109 -11.42 0.21 -3.18
C ARG A 109 -11.13 1.03 -4.43
N GLY A 110 -12.15 1.70 -4.96
CA GLY A 110 -11.98 2.58 -6.11
C GLY A 110 -11.02 3.72 -5.82
N ARG A 111 -11.16 4.37 -4.66
CA ARG A 111 -10.26 5.46 -4.26
C ARG A 111 -8.83 4.98 -4.07
N ALA A 112 -8.63 3.81 -3.46
CA ALA A 112 -7.28 3.24 -3.30
C ALA A 112 -6.60 3.03 -4.65
N ARG A 113 -7.33 2.49 -5.62
CA ARG A 113 -6.83 2.28 -6.98
C ARG A 113 -6.50 3.60 -7.67
N LEU A 114 -7.35 4.61 -7.53
CA LEU A 114 -7.10 5.93 -8.11
C LEU A 114 -5.86 6.57 -7.47
N ARG A 115 -5.65 6.38 -6.17
CA ARG A 115 -4.42 6.86 -5.51
C ARG A 115 -3.19 6.17 -6.05
N ALA A 116 -3.25 4.85 -6.27
CA ALA A 116 -2.14 4.10 -6.85
C ALA A 116 -1.81 4.59 -8.27
N LEU A 117 -2.82 5.00 -9.02
CA LEU A 117 -2.65 5.56 -10.37
C LEU A 117 -2.23 7.03 -10.36
N GLY A 118 -2.16 7.68 -9.20
CA GLY A 118 -1.86 9.10 -9.12
C GLY A 118 -3.01 10.02 -9.52
N GLN A 119 -4.24 9.50 -9.58
CA GLN A 119 -5.43 10.26 -9.99
C GLN A 119 -6.27 10.76 -8.80
N LEU A 120 -5.81 10.50 -7.59
CA LEU A 120 -6.44 10.97 -6.36
C LEU A 120 -5.33 11.11 -5.30
N ASP A 121 -5.40 12.14 -4.50
CA ASP A 121 -4.43 12.39 -3.42
C ASP A 121 -4.63 11.50 -2.20
#